data_2ccf3c463199c81f0fd2d758f73716c6
#
_entry.id   2ccf3c463199c81f0fd2d758f73716c6
#
_cell.length_a   1.000
_cell.length_b   1.000
_cell.length_c   1.000
_cell.angle_alpha   90.00
_cell.angle_beta   90.00
_cell.angle_gamma   90.00
#
_symmetry.space_group_name_H-M   'P 1'
#
loop_
_entity.id
_entity.type
_entity.pdbx_description
1 polymer ?
#
loop_
_entity_poly.entity_id
_entity_poly.type
_entity_poly.pdbx_seq_one_letter_code
_entity_poly.pdbx_strand_id
1 'polypeptide(L)'
;IFTDQFTGVDRQYGTLNGYSTLSTTYESFWEDIYQRGISQIQITKAKAIEGGNTVAEGQALILEGYHFAEAALVFGDIPFSEVNNPEFSSPSYEGQRAVLTGAIAMITDGIAKAGSTSAENNVLETSSTWAQIGNSLKARYYLALGDMTNANSSAVAANFTSAANDWNITHSTANYGENLFWQFEVEQRADYLKMENSYMAQLLNSTDASYKGNAKTVETARYNYYVAANGLSLNTSTGGFAAQTASFPVISFVEVQLIIAETATSNSAKLAALNSVRAHNASKFNSTYDAYVEADFQTGGIANDGHTVADAMKMEILLEKFCSVIGLPTYQDVLRTDNFIGVPIKSSNTTMIPQRFIYPSSEEASNANFPGYVDQFVATPIHN
;
A
#
# COMPACT_ATOMS: atom_id res chain seq x y z
N ILE A 1 2.38 10.26 4.92
CA ILE A 1 2.35 11.30 5.95
C ILE A 1 1.49 10.84 7.13
N PHE A 2 0.21 10.45 6.93
CA PHE A 2 -0.68 10.04 8.03
C PHE A 2 -0.17 8.85 8.84
N THR A 3 0.50 7.91 8.20
CA THR A 3 1.16 6.77 8.85
C THR A 3 2.55 7.10 9.40
N ASP A 4 3.01 8.34 9.25
CA ASP A 4 4.32 8.77 9.69
C ASP A 4 5.50 7.96 9.09
N GLN A 5 5.33 7.45 7.87
CA GLN A 5 6.45 6.94 7.08
C GLN A 5 7.32 8.09 6.55
N PHE A 6 6.70 9.24 6.32
CA PHE A 6 7.35 10.50 5.94
C PHE A 6 6.79 11.65 6.77
N THR A 7 7.61 12.64 7.06
CA THR A 7 7.21 13.91 7.69
C THR A 7 6.95 14.95 6.60
N GLY A 8 5.75 15.53 6.57
CA GLY A 8 5.45 16.70 5.76
C GLY A 8 5.90 17.97 6.48
N VAL A 9 6.68 18.83 5.82
CA VAL A 9 7.34 19.96 6.48
C VAL A 9 6.85 21.30 5.98
N ASP A 10 6.54 21.45 4.68
CA ASP A 10 6.18 22.74 4.11
C ASP A 10 4.85 22.70 3.37
N ARG A 11 4.19 23.86 3.29
CA ARG A 11 2.90 24.12 2.60
C ARG A 11 1.87 23.04 2.91
N GLN A 12 1.23 22.49 1.88
CA GLN A 12 0.19 21.45 2.01
C GLN A 12 0.70 20.17 2.71
N TYR A 13 1.98 19.83 2.59
CA TYR A 13 2.54 18.64 3.26
C TYR A 13 2.71 18.85 4.76
N GLY A 14 3.09 20.08 5.20
CA GLY A 14 3.06 20.46 6.61
C GLY A 14 1.63 20.49 7.16
N THR A 15 0.67 20.96 6.35
CA THR A 15 -0.75 20.95 6.69
C THR A 15 -1.27 19.52 6.86
N LEU A 16 -0.92 18.62 5.93
CA LEU A 16 -1.25 17.18 6.02
C LEU A 16 -0.61 16.52 7.23
N ASN A 17 0.62 16.89 7.58
CA ASN A 17 1.31 16.37 8.76
C ASN A 17 0.59 16.75 10.07
N GLY A 18 -0.06 17.89 10.10
CA GLY A 18 -0.93 18.33 11.21
C GLY A 18 -2.37 17.84 11.13
N TYR A 19 -2.68 16.94 10.18
CA TYR A 19 -4.02 16.40 9.92
C TYR A 19 -5.05 17.46 9.54
N SER A 20 -4.65 18.49 8.84
CA SER A 20 -5.55 19.50 8.32
C SER A 20 -5.72 19.30 6.81
N THR A 21 -6.92 18.94 6.39
CA THR A 21 -7.28 18.66 5.00
C THR A 21 -8.47 19.50 4.57
N LEU A 22 -8.55 19.79 3.27
CA LEU A 22 -9.63 20.51 2.62
C LEU A 22 -10.27 19.63 1.56
N SER A 23 -11.49 19.94 1.13
CA SER A 23 -12.16 19.25 0.02
C SER A 23 -11.36 19.25 -1.30
N THR A 24 -10.42 20.20 -1.45
CA THR A 24 -9.50 20.24 -2.61
C THR A 24 -8.24 19.39 -2.44
N THR A 25 -7.98 18.85 -1.26
CA THR A 25 -6.72 18.14 -0.97
C THR A 25 -6.55 16.88 -1.83
N TYR A 26 -7.63 16.18 -2.12
CA TYR A 26 -7.62 14.89 -2.84
C TYR A 26 -8.24 14.95 -4.23
N GLU A 27 -8.47 16.14 -4.79
CA GLU A 27 -9.05 16.29 -6.12
C GLU A 27 -8.23 15.59 -7.20
N SER A 28 -6.91 15.85 -7.26
CA SER A 28 -6.06 15.19 -8.24
C SER A 28 -6.05 13.67 -8.10
N PHE A 29 -6.07 13.15 -6.87
CA PHE A 29 -6.12 11.71 -6.64
C PHE A 29 -7.45 11.10 -7.14
N TRP A 30 -8.56 11.77 -6.91
CA TRP A 30 -9.87 11.36 -7.42
C TRP A 30 -9.92 11.40 -8.96
N GLU A 31 -9.45 12.48 -9.56
CA GLU A 31 -9.36 12.62 -11.02
C GLU A 31 -8.45 11.56 -11.64
N ASP A 32 -7.31 11.26 -11.04
CA ASP A 32 -6.39 10.25 -11.53
C ASP A 32 -7.03 8.86 -11.52
N ILE A 33 -7.80 8.53 -10.49
CA ILE A 33 -8.52 7.26 -10.42
C ILE A 33 -9.66 7.20 -11.43
N TYR A 34 -10.57 8.19 -11.45
CA TYR A 34 -11.79 8.10 -12.25
C TYR A 34 -11.57 8.48 -13.71
N GLN A 35 -10.98 9.65 -13.99
CA GLN A 35 -10.86 10.15 -15.36
C GLN A 35 -9.69 9.53 -16.11
N ARG A 36 -8.52 9.45 -15.47
CA ARG A 36 -7.29 8.97 -16.10
C ARG A 36 -7.13 7.46 -15.98
N GLY A 37 -7.61 6.86 -14.91
CA GLY A 37 -7.59 5.42 -14.67
C GLY A 37 -8.83 4.72 -15.22
N ILE A 38 -9.91 4.70 -14.45
CA ILE A 38 -11.12 3.89 -14.73
C ILE A 38 -11.69 4.17 -16.12
N SER A 39 -11.84 5.44 -16.52
CA SER A 39 -12.41 5.76 -17.83
C SER A 39 -11.56 5.20 -18.99
N GLN A 40 -10.24 5.29 -18.91
CA GLN A 40 -9.35 4.75 -19.95
C GLN A 40 -9.33 3.23 -19.97
N ILE A 41 -9.40 2.60 -18.79
CA ILE A 41 -9.49 1.14 -18.66
C ILE A 41 -10.80 0.63 -19.26
N GLN A 42 -11.93 1.29 -19.00
CA GLN A 42 -13.24 0.89 -19.55
C GLN A 42 -13.30 1.05 -21.07
N ILE A 43 -12.72 2.10 -21.64
CA ILE A 43 -12.57 2.26 -23.09
C ILE A 43 -11.73 1.11 -23.66
N THR A 44 -10.61 0.77 -23.03
CA THR A 44 -9.75 -0.33 -23.46
C THR A 44 -10.47 -1.67 -23.37
N LYS A 45 -11.20 -1.91 -22.28
CA LYS A 45 -12.04 -3.10 -22.08
C LYS A 45 -13.09 -3.25 -23.19
N ALA A 46 -13.80 -2.16 -23.50
CA ALA A 46 -14.81 -2.16 -24.57
C ALA A 46 -14.20 -2.51 -25.93
N LYS A 47 -13.03 -1.96 -26.26
CA LYS A 47 -12.28 -2.27 -27.49
C LYS A 47 -11.77 -3.70 -27.52
N ALA A 48 -11.35 -4.25 -26.40
CA ALA A 48 -10.93 -5.63 -26.27
C ALA A 48 -12.12 -6.59 -26.55
N ILE A 49 -13.29 -6.30 -25.98
CA ILE A 49 -14.53 -7.06 -26.22
C ILE A 49 -14.94 -6.98 -27.69
N GLU A 50 -14.98 -5.77 -28.28
CA GLU A 50 -15.33 -5.55 -29.71
C GLU A 50 -14.40 -6.35 -30.63
N GLY A 51 -13.11 -6.39 -30.30
CA GLY A 51 -12.07 -7.12 -31.05
C GLY A 51 -11.96 -8.61 -30.71
N GLY A 52 -12.74 -9.14 -29.78
CA GLY A 52 -12.65 -10.53 -29.33
C GLY A 52 -11.34 -10.88 -28.60
N ASN A 53 -10.62 -9.88 -28.07
CA ASN A 53 -9.37 -10.07 -27.34
C ASN A 53 -9.63 -10.34 -25.85
N THR A 54 -9.86 -11.60 -25.51
CA THR A 54 -10.17 -12.04 -24.15
C THR A 54 -9.05 -11.73 -23.16
N VAL A 55 -7.79 -11.79 -23.60
CA VAL A 55 -6.63 -11.49 -22.74
C VAL A 55 -6.64 -10.02 -22.34
N ALA A 56 -6.78 -9.11 -23.31
CA ALA A 56 -6.80 -7.68 -23.03
C ALA A 56 -8.04 -7.28 -22.18
N GLU A 57 -9.18 -7.94 -22.41
CA GLU A 57 -10.37 -7.77 -21.57
C GLU A 57 -10.07 -8.18 -20.11
N GLY A 58 -9.41 -9.33 -19.90
CA GLY A 58 -9.04 -9.80 -18.58
C GLY A 58 -8.04 -8.88 -17.86
N GLN A 59 -7.05 -8.37 -18.58
CA GLN A 59 -6.11 -7.37 -18.06
C GLN A 59 -6.83 -6.09 -17.61
N ALA A 60 -7.74 -5.59 -18.44
CA ALA A 60 -8.55 -4.42 -18.13
C ALA A 60 -9.43 -4.63 -16.89
N LEU A 61 -10.04 -5.82 -16.73
CA LEU A 61 -10.85 -6.16 -15.55
C LEU A 61 -10.02 -6.15 -14.26
N ILE A 62 -8.79 -6.68 -14.28
CA ILE A 62 -7.90 -6.66 -13.10
C ILE A 62 -7.55 -5.23 -12.73
N LEU A 63 -7.19 -4.40 -13.72
CA LEU A 63 -6.83 -3.00 -13.49
C LEU A 63 -8.03 -2.16 -13.03
N GLU A 64 -9.23 -2.40 -13.58
CA GLU A 64 -10.45 -1.71 -13.18
C GLU A 64 -10.80 -2.04 -11.72
N GLY A 65 -10.78 -3.33 -11.36
CA GLY A 65 -10.97 -3.76 -9.98
C GLY A 65 -9.93 -3.18 -9.01
N TYR A 66 -8.67 -3.10 -9.41
CA TYR A 66 -7.61 -2.43 -8.65
C TYR A 66 -7.97 -0.97 -8.36
N HIS A 67 -8.32 -0.17 -9.37
CA HIS A 67 -8.61 1.25 -9.18
C HIS A 67 -9.83 1.51 -8.30
N PHE A 68 -10.91 0.75 -8.49
CA PHE A 68 -12.09 0.88 -7.63
C PHE A 68 -11.79 0.48 -6.19
N ALA A 69 -11.02 -0.58 -5.98
CA ALA A 69 -10.67 -1.01 -4.63
C ALA A 69 -9.79 0.02 -3.91
N GLU A 70 -8.76 0.57 -4.56
CA GLU A 70 -7.91 1.60 -3.97
C GLU A 70 -8.70 2.88 -3.62
N ALA A 71 -9.66 3.29 -4.49
CA ALA A 71 -10.55 4.40 -4.19
C ALA A 71 -11.44 4.10 -2.97
N ALA A 72 -12.10 2.95 -2.95
CA ALA A 72 -12.97 2.56 -1.84
C ALA A 72 -12.22 2.46 -0.52
N LEU A 73 -10.97 1.99 -0.52
CA LEU A 73 -10.15 1.88 0.69
C LEU A 73 -9.89 3.22 1.37
N VAL A 74 -9.80 4.31 0.61
CA VAL A 74 -9.47 5.63 1.19
C VAL A 74 -10.66 6.55 1.34
N PHE A 75 -11.65 6.48 0.44
CA PHE A 75 -12.84 7.35 0.50
C PHE A 75 -14.03 6.70 1.22
N GLY A 76 -14.10 5.39 1.32
CA GLY A 76 -15.27 4.65 1.80
C GLY A 76 -16.26 4.35 0.68
N ASP A 77 -17.50 4.81 0.80
CA ASP A 77 -18.52 4.66 -0.24
C ASP A 77 -18.13 5.51 -1.47
N ILE A 78 -18.27 4.94 -2.67
CA ILE A 78 -17.88 5.60 -3.93
C ILE A 78 -18.82 5.24 -5.08
N PRO A 79 -18.91 6.03 -6.16
CA PRO A 79 -19.53 5.60 -7.41
C PRO A 79 -18.84 4.38 -8.00
N PHE A 80 -19.59 3.35 -8.38
CA PHE A 80 -19.04 2.08 -8.85
C PHE A 80 -19.72 1.54 -10.11
N SER A 81 -20.89 0.95 -10.01
CA SER A 81 -21.52 0.23 -11.12
C SER A 81 -22.09 1.14 -12.23
N GLU A 82 -22.40 2.39 -11.89
CA GLU A 82 -23.00 3.37 -12.80
C GLU A 82 -21.95 4.27 -13.48
N VAL A 83 -20.66 4.13 -13.13
CA VAL A 83 -19.57 4.98 -13.65
C VAL A 83 -19.40 4.82 -15.15
N ASN A 84 -19.40 5.96 -15.88
CA ASN A 84 -19.30 6.05 -17.33
C ASN A 84 -20.47 5.34 -18.10
N ASN A 85 -21.56 5.03 -17.42
CA ASN A 85 -22.79 4.60 -18.07
C ASN A 85 -23.60 5.83 -18.49
N PRO A 86 -23.87 6.06 -19.79
CA PRO A 86 -24.56 7.26 -20.27
C PRO A 86 -26.01 7.41 -19.79
N GLU A 87 -26.59 6.35 -19.22
CA GLU A 87 -27.92 6.40 -18.60
C GLU A 87 -27.92 7.13 -17.24
N PHE A 88 -26.74 7.28 -16.62
CA PHE A 88 -26.58 7.90 -15.30
C PHE A 88 -25.69 9.14 -15.39
N SER A 89 -26.30 10.31 -15.44
CA SER A 89 -25.56 11.59 -15.44
C SER A 89 -24.95 11.93 -14.07
N SER A 90 -25.46 11.31 -13.01
CA SER A 90 -25.00 11.46 -11.63
C SER A 90 -24.98 10.05 -11.02
N PRO A 91 -23.85 9.32 -11.09
CA PRO A 91 -23.77 7.98 -10.54
C PRO A 91 -23.97 7.96 -9.03
N SER A 92 -24.66 6.93 -8.56
CA SER A 92 -24.94 6.71 -7.14
C SER A 92 -23.68 6.24 -6.39
N TYR A 93 -23.55 6.64 -5.13
CA TYR A 93 -22.52 6.12 -4.23
C TYR A 93 -22.95 4.74 -3.71
N GLU A 94 -22.07 3.77 -3.86
CA GLU A 94 -22.29 2.41 -3.40
C GLU A 94 -21.44 2.13 -2.15
N GLY A 95 -21.99 1.31 -1.24
CA GLY A 95 -21.31 1.02 0.03
C GLY A 95 -19.95 0.37 -0.15
N GLN A 96 -18.97 0.83 0.60
CA GLN A 96 -17.56 0.44 0.51
C GLN A 96 -17.34 -1.09 0.43
N ARG A 97 -18.03 -1.85 1.28
CA ARG A 97 -17.93 -3.33 1.29
C ARG A 97 -18.46 -3.95 -0.02
N ALA A 98 -19.52 -3.39 -0.58
CA ALA A 98 -20.07 -3.85 -1.85
C ALA A 98 -19.10 -3.55 -3.00
N VAL A 99 -18.53 -2.35 -3.02
CA VAL A 99 -17.50 -1.96 -4.01
C VAL A 99 -16.29 -2.89 -3.95
N LEU A 100 -15.73 -3.12 -2.77
CA LEU A 100 -14.58 -4.03 -2.61
C LEU A 100 -14.90 -5.46 -3.05
N THR A 101 -16.10 -5.96 -2.74
CA THR A 101 -16.57 -7.28 -3.19
C THR A 101 -16.70 -7.33 -4.71
N GLY A 102 -17.26 -6.30 -5.32
CA GLY A 102 -17.37 -6.16 -6.78
C GLY A 102 -16.01 -6.07 -7.47
N ALA A 103 -15.08 -5.30 -6.90
CA ALA A 103 -13.70 -5.19 -7.38
C ALA A 103 -12.98 -6.55 -7.35
N ILE A 104 -13.13 -7.31 -6.26
CA ILE A 104 -12.58 -8.68 -6.15
C ILE A 104 -13.20 -9.61 -7.20
N ALA A 105 -14.51 -9.47 -7.49
CA ALA A 105 -15.16 -10.22 -8.55
C ALA A 105 -14.60 -9.86 -9.93
N MET A 106 -14.44 -8.58 -10.25
CA MET A 106 -13.78 -8.12 -11.49
C MET A 106 -12.39 -8.72 -11.65
N ILE A 107 -11.56 -8.68 -10.60
CA ILE A 107 -10.23 -9.28 -10.61
C ILE A 107 -10.32 -10.79 -10.85
N THR A 108 -11.28 -11.48 -10.25
CA THR A 108 -11.47 -12.92 -10.42
C THR A 108 -11.83 -13.27 -11.87
N ASP A 109 -12.73 -12.51 -12.49
CA ASP A 109 -13.09 -12.67 -13.91
C ASP A 109 -11.90 -12.35 -14.83
N GLY A 110 -11.13 -11.32 -14.48
CA GLY A 110 -9.91 -10.96 -15.18
C GLY A 110 -8.84 -12.07 -15.13
N ILE A 111 -8.66 -12.72 -13.97
CA ILE A 111 -7.79 -13.88 -13.83
C ILE A 111 -8.25 -15.02 -14.73
N ALA A 112 -9.55 -15.30 -14.81
CA ALA A 112 -10.08 -16.35 -15.67
C ALA A 112 -9.80 -16.10 -17.15
N LYS A 113 -9.74 -14.83 -17.58
CA LYS A 113 -9.52 -14.43 -18.98
C LYS A 113 -8.04 -14.28 -19.36
N ALA A 114 -7.22 -13.67 -18.52
CA ALA A 114 -5.83 -13.31 -18.82
C ALA A 114 -4.80 -14.06 -17.97
N GLY A 115 -5.21 -14.91 -17.04
CA GLY A 115 -4.40 -15.36 -15.93
C GLY A 115 -3.07 -16.04 -16.27
N SER A 116 -2.97 -16.76 -17.38
CA SER A 116 -1.74 -17.46 -17.80
C SER A 116 -0.73 -16.57 -18.53
N THR A 117 -1.11 -15.34 -18.88
CA THR A 117 -0.21 -14.43 -19.61
C THR A 117 0.71 -13.68 -18.67
N SER A 118 1.91 -13.28 -19.19
CA SER A 118 2.85 -12.43 -18.45
C SER A 118 2.21 -11.08 -18.11
N ALA A 119 2.46 -10.60 -16.91
CA ALA A 119 2.08 -9.25 -16.50
C ALA A 119 3.17 -8.19 -16.79
N GLU A 120 4.33 -8.62 -17.33
CA GLU A 120 5.39 -7.72 -17.78
C GLU A 120 4.98 -6.95 -19.03
N ASN A 121 5.34 -5.68 -19.09
CA ASN A 121 5.19 -4.82 -20.26
C ASN A 121 6.19 -3.66 -20.20
N ASN A 122 6.07 -2.67 -21.11
CA ASN A 122 7.03 -1.56 -21.25
C ASN A 122 7.09 -0.61 -20.01
N VAL A 123 6.13 -0.66 -19.12
CA VAL A 123 6.05 0.23 -17.94
C VAL A 123 5.98 -0.54 -16.61
N LEU A 124 5.73 -1.85 -16.69
CA LEU A 124 5.59 -2.74 -15.54
C LEU A 124 6.56 -3.92 -15.67
N GLU A 125 7.46 -4.04 -14.73
CA GLU A 125 8.45 -5.12 -14.66
C GLU A 125 7.98 -6.17 -13.64
N THR A 126 7.97 -7.43 -14.06
CA THR A 126 7.66 -8.57 -13.19
C THR A 126 7.95 -9.89 -13.88
N SER A 127 8.28 -10.93 -13.14
CA SER A 127 8.26 -12.32 -13.64
C SER A 127 6.89 -12.99 -13.48
N SER A 128 5.90 -12.28 -12.94
CA SER A 128 4.58 -12.82 -12.60
C SER A 128 3.63 -12.87 -13.80
N THR A 129 2.67 -13.78 -13.74
CA THR A 129 1.50 -13.79 -14.60
C THR A 129 0.40 -12.90 -14.05
N TRP A 130 -0.59 -12.54 -14.88
CA TRP A 130 -1.77 -11.80 -14.41
C TRP A 130 -2.57 -12.54 -13.34
N ALA A 131 -2.55 -13.89 -13.32
CA ALA A 131 -3.15 -14.66 -12.23
C ALA A 131 -2.43 -14.42 -10.89
N GLN A 132 -1.11 -14.37 -10.91
CA GLN A 132 -0.32 -14.10 -9.71
C GLN A 132 -0.56 -12.68 -9.20
N ILE A 133 -0.54 -11.69 -10.09
CA ILE A 133 -0.86 -10.30 -9.77
C ILE A 133 -2.30 -10.16 -9.24
N GLY A 134 -3.28 -10.72 -9.95
CA GLY A 134 -4.68 -10.65 -9.53
C GLY A 134 -4.91 -11.31 -8.15
N ASN A 135 -4.29 -12.46 -7.89
CA ASN A 135 -4.41 -13.11 -6.58
C ASN A 135 -3.71 -12.32 -5.47
N SER A 136 -2.57 -11.68 -5.73
CA SER A 136 -1.90 -10.82 -4.75
C SER A 136 -2.76 -9.60 -4.40
N LEU A 137 -3.39 -8.96 -5.37
CA LEU A 137 -4.34 -7.86 -5.15
C LEU A 137 -5.59 -8.33 -4.36
N LYS A 138 -6.16 -9.48 -4.71
CA LYS A 138 -7.27 -10.07 -3.94
C LYS A 138 -6.88 -10.32 -2.49
N ALA A 139 -5.65 -10.79 -2.23
CA ALA A 139 -5.16 -11.00 -0.86
C ALA A 139 -5.18 -9.69 -0.05
N ARG A 140 -4.70 -8.58 -0.63
CA ARG A 140 -4.75 -7.25 -0.03
C ARG A 140 -6.18 -6.83 0.30
N TYR A 141 -7.11 -6.99 -0.62
CA TYR A 141 -8.49 -6.53 -0.44
C TYR A 141 -9.31 -7.42 0.51
N TYR A 142 -9.09 -8.73 0.49
CA TYR A 142 -9.67 -9.61 1.51
C TYR A 142 -9.14 -9.30 2.92
N LEU A 143 -7.83 -8.98 3.02
CA LEU A 143 -7.24 -8.56 4.29
C LEU A 143 -7.89 -7.27 4.81
N ALA A 144 -8.10 -6.28 3.94
CA ALA A 144 -8.78 -5.03 4.28
C ALA A 144 -10.25 -5.26 4.72
N LEU A 145 -10.93 -6.23 4.11
CA LEU A 145 -12.30 -6.65 4.50
C LEU A 145 -12.36 -7.44 5.81
N GLY A 146 -11.21 -7.82 6.39
CA GLY A 146 -11.11 -8.67 7.57
C GLY A 146 -11.34 -10.17 7.28
N ASP A 147 -11.39 -10.56 6.00
CA ASP A 147 -11.52 -11.97 5.59
C ASP A 147 -10.17 -12.66 5.52
N MET A 148 -9.65 -13.04 6.70
CA MET A 148 -8.33 -13.65 6.86
C MET A 148 -8.17 -14.96 6.08
N THR A 149 -9.25 -15.73 5.93
CA THR A 149 -9.23 -17.02 5.23
C THR A 149 -9.01 -16.83 3.73
N ASN A 150 -9.78 -15.94 3.10
CA ASN A 150 -9.65 -15.66 1.68
C ASN A 150 -8.39 -14.82 1.39
N ALA A 151 -7.95 -13.95 2.31
CA ALA A 151 -6.67 -13.26 2.21
C ALA A 151 -5.50 -14.24 2.15
N ASN A 152 -5.46 -15.21 3.07
CA ASN A 152 -4.43 -16.26 3.08
C ASN A 152 -4.46 -17.09 1.80
N SER A 153 -5.63 -17.61 1.43
CA SER A 153 -5.78 -18.46 0.24
C SER A 153 -5.34 -17.74 -1.03
N SER A 154 -5.69 -16.45 -1.16
CA SER A 154 -5.30 -15.62 -2.31
C SER A 154 -3.80 -15.32 -2.31
N ALA A 155 -3.21 -15.01 -1.14
CA ALA A 155 -1.77 -14.75 -1.03
C ALA A 155 -0.94 -15.99 -1.37
N VAL A 156 -1.38 -17.19 -0.91
CA VAL A 156 -0.74 -18.46 -1.30
C VAL A 156 -0.90 -18.72 -2.80
N ALA A 157 -2.08 -18.46 -3.37
CA ALA A 157 -2.33 -18.64 -4.81
C ALA A 157 -1.56 -17.65 -5.69
N ALA A 158 -1.20 -16.46 -5.17
CA ALA A 158 -0.31 -15.52 -5.86
C ALA A 158 1.08 -16.14 -6.11
N ASN A 159 1.52 -17.04 -5.24
CA ASN A 159 2.78 -17.77 -5.37
C ASN A 159 3.99 -16.86 -5.64
N PHE A 160 4.08 -15.75 -4.90
CA PHE A 160 5.26 -14.90 -4.94
C PHE A 160 6.37 -15.53 -4.12
N THR A 161 7.47 -15.92 -4.79
CA THR A 161 8.58 -16.66 -4.19
C THR A 161 9.85 -15.82 -4.01
N SER A 162 9.92 -14.68 -4.68
CA SER A 162 11.04 -13.73 -4.59
C SER A 162 10.62 -12.35 -5.10
N ALA A 163 11.48 -11.35 -4.93
CA ALA A 163 11.29 -10.00 -5.48
C ALA A 163 11.19 -9.94 -7.02
N ALA A 164 11.57 -11.01 -7.74
CA ALA A 164 11.32 -11.07 -9.17
C ALA A 164 9.82 -11.11 -9.51
N ASN A 165 8.98 -11.48 -8.54
CA ASN A 165 7.52 -11.46 -8.68
C ASN A 165 6.91 -10.07 -8.40
N ASP A 166 7.66 -9.13 -7.86
CA ASP A 166 7.17 -7.79 -7.59
C ASP A 166 6.58 -7.18 -8.87
N TRP A 167 5.44 -6.53 -8.76
CA TRP A 167 4.84 -5.80 -9.86
C TRP A 167 5.29 -4.35 -9.78
N ASN A 168 6.40 -4.06 -10.44
CA ASN A 168 7.11 -2.80 -10.33
C ASN A 168 6.74 -1.83 -11.45
N ILE A 169 6.49 -0.57 -11.10
CA ILE A 169 6.54 0.54 -12.05
C ILE A 169 8.01 0.84 -12.31
N THR A 170 8.43 0.76 -13.56
CA THR A 170 9.80 1.05 -13.97
C THR A 170 10.02 2.55 -14.19
N HIS A 171 11.21 3.01 -13.83
CA HIS A 171 11.62 4.39 -14.01
C HIS A 171 12.92 4.47 -14.81
N SER A 172 13.19 5.64 -15.40
CA SER A 172 14.34 5.88 -16.25
C SER A 172 14.94 7.26 -15.98
N THR A 173 16.03 7.60 -16.66
CA THR A 173 16.61 8.95 -16.62
C THR A 173 16.00 9.88 -17.68
N ALA A 174 14.99 9.43 -18.41
CA ALA A 174 14.27 10.27 -19.37
C ALA A 174 13.39 11.27 -18.62
N ASN A 175 13.30 12.49 -19.13
CA ASN A 175 12.50 13.57 -18.55
C ASN A 175 11.04 13.12 -18.34
N TYR A 176 10.53 13.24 -17.11
CA TYR A 176 9.24 12.72 -16.62
C TYR A 176 9.14 11.17 -16.56
N GLY A 177 10.23 10.46 -16.74
CA GLY A 177 10.31 9.01 -16.58
C GLY A 177 10.96 8.58 -15.26
N GLU A 178 11.44 9.52 -14.46
CA GLU A 178 12.13 9.28 -13.21
C GLU A 178 11.16 8.83 -12.09
N ASN A 179 11.72 8.24 -11.05
CA ASN A 179 10.98 7.91 -9.84
C ASN A 179 10.25 9.15 -9.30
N LEU A 180 8.96 9.02 -8.96
CA LEU A 180 8.13 10.15 -8.56
C LEU A 180 8.62 10.84 -7.28
N PHE A 181 9.20 10.10 -6.32
CA PHE A 181 9.83 10.71 -5.15
C PHE A 181 11.09 11.48 -5.52
N TRP A 182 11.87 10.99 -6.50
CA TRP A 182 13.03 11.70 -7.01
C TRP A 182 12.64 12.99 -7.71
N GLN A 183 11.66 12.94 -8.63
CA GLN A 183 11.15 14.15 -9.30
C GLN A 183 10.67 15.18 -8.28
N PHE A 184 9.93 14.69 -7.28
CA PHE A 184 9.39 15.55 -6.23
C PHE A 184 10.50 16.23 -5.44
N GLU A 185 11.47 15.47 -4.95
CA GLU A 185 12.52 15.96 -4.05
C GLU A 185 13.61 16.75 -4.79
N VAL A 186 13.96 16.36 -6.03
CA VAL A 186 15.10 16.95 -6.74
C VAL A 186 14.68 18.06 -7.71
N GLU A 187 13.55 17.90 -8.41
CA GLU A 187 13.17 18.82 -9.46
C GLU A 187 12.06 19.80 -9.06
N GLN A 188 11.17 19.39 -8.15
CA GLN A 188 9.96 20.16 -7.92
C GLN A 188 9.92 20.85 -6.56
N ARG A 189 10.14 20.11 -5.47
CA ARG A 189 9.82 20.55 -4.09
C ARG A 189 10.78 19.95 -3.07
N ALA A 190 12.08 20.23 -3.23
CA ALA A 190 13.11 19.80 -2.28
C ALA A 190 12.73 20.12 -0.84
N ASP A 191 12.93 19.17 0.05
CA ASP A 191 12.70 19.29 1.49
C ASP A 191 11.23 19.44 1.96
N TYR A 192 10.23 19.25 1.09
CA TYR A 192 8.82 19.30 1.51
C TYR A 192 8.38 18.01 2.19
N LEU A 193 8.98 16.88 1.80
CA LEU A 193 8.86 15.58 2.47
C LEU A 193 10.21 15.20 3.05
N LYS A 194 10.23 14.79 4.30
CA LYS A 194 11.45 14.38 5.00
C LYS A 194 11.30 13.02 5.65
N MET A 195 12.43 12.38 5.90
CA MET A 195 12.55 11.22 6.78
C MET A 195 12.76 11.63 8.23
N GLU A 196 13.27 12.83 8.44
CA GLU A 196 13.53 13.40 9.76
C GLU A 196 12.31 13.32 10.67
N ASN A 197 12.49 12.76 11.86
CA ASN A 197 11.44 12.59 12.87
C ASN A 197 10.22 11.78 12.42
N SER A 198 10.28 11.08 11.29
CA SER A 198 9.24 10.12 10.94
C SER A 198 9.33 8.87 11.81
N TYR A 199 8.19 8.27 12.16
CA TYR A 199 8.17 7.04 12.95
C TYR A 199 8.95 5.91 12.28
N MET A 200 8.87 5.82 10.95
CA MET A 200 9.65 4.85 10.20
C MET A 200 11.15 5.05 10.37
N ALA A 201 11.65 6.30 10.30
CA ALA A 201 13.07 6.58 10.53
C ALA A 201 13.49 6.26 11.97
N GLN A 202 12.64 6.55 12.96
CA GLN A 202 12.89 6.21 14.36
C GLN A 202 13.01 4.70 14.57
N LEU A 203 12.09 3.91 14.02
CA LEU A 203 12.12 2.44 14.09
C LEU A 203 13.40 1.83 13.49
N LEU A 204 13.99 2.47 12.49
CA LEU A 204 15.18 1.99 11.79
C LEU A 204 16.50 2.57 12.32
N ASN A 205 16.45 3.65 13.11
CA ASN A 205 17.64 4.33 13.64
C ASN A 205 18.12 3.70 14.95
N SER A 206 19.30 3.08 14.94
CA SER A 206 19.87 2.39 16.11
C SER A 206 20.15 3.28 17.32
N THR A 207 20.07 4.61 17.18
CA THR A 207 20.22 5.56 18.29
C THR A 207 18.90 6.05 18.85
N ASP A 208 17.76 5.68 18.24
CA ASP A 208 16.44 6.07 18.70
C ASP A 208 15.88 5.07 19.74
N ALA A 209 15.08 5.57 20.67
CA ALA A 209 14.44 4.74 21.68
C ALA A 209 13.40 3.77 21.11
N SER A 210 12.83 4.08 19.92
CA SER A 210 11.86 3.26 19.21
C SER A 210 12.52 2.22 18.29
N TYR A 211 13.85 2.08 18.30
CA TYR A 211 14.58 1.18 17.42
C TYR A 211 14.06 -0.27 17.48
N LYS A 212 13.61 -0.79 16.34
CA LYS A 212 13.07 -2.15 16.25
C LYS A 212 14.13 -3.26 16.11
N GLY A 213 15.41 -2.89 15.93
CA GLY A 213 16.51 -3.86 15.82
C GLY A 213 16.79 -4.59 17.12
N ASN A 214 17.35 -5.80 17.01
CA ASN A 214 17.72 -6.65 18.13
C ASN A 214 18.93 -7.54 17.75
N ALA A 215 19.29 -8.53 18.58
CA ALA A 215 20.45 -9.40 18.33
C ALA A 215 20.37 -10.17 16.99
N LYS A 216 19.18 -10.34 16.42
CA LYS A 216 18.93 -10.99 15.11
C LYS A 216 18.59 -9.99 14.00
N THR A 217 18.56 -8.69 14.25
CA THR A 217 18.08 -7.68 13.30
C THR A 217 18.89 -6.40 13.39
N VAL A 218 19.59 -6.04 12.32
CA VAL A 218 20.37 -4.79 12.21
C VAL A 218 19.80 -3.94 11.07
N GLU A 219 19.19 -2.82 11.43
CA GLU A 219 18.45 -1.97 10.49
C GLU A 219 19.29 -0.83 9.87
N THR A 220 20.56 -0.70 10.20
CA THR A 220 21.41 0.43 9.75
C THR A 220 21.43 0.57 8.21
N ALA A 221 21.57 -0.54 7.49
CA ALA A 221 21.61 -0.48 6.03
C ALA A 221 20.24 -0.12 5.44
N ARG A 222 19.15 -0.59 6.07
CA ARG A 222 17.78 -0.24 5.68
C ARG A 222 17.45 1.22 6.03
N TYR A 223 17.92 1.72 7.17
CA TYR A 223 17.85 3.14 7.49
C TYR A 223 18.49 3.97 6.37
N ASN A 224 19.73 3.65 5.99
CA ASN A 224 20.45 4.35 4.92
C ASN A 224 19.81 4.19 3.52
N TYR A 225 19.02 3.15 3.31
CA TYR A 225 18.24 2.99 2.07
C TYR A 225 17.14 4.06 1.94
N TYR A 226 16.48 4.40 3.05
CA TYR A 226 15.39 5.38 3.06
C TYR A 226 15.87 6.80 3.35
N VAL A 227 16.84 6.95 4.25
CA VAL A 227 17.30 8.24 4.77
C VAL A 227 18.62 8.63 4.11
N ALA A 228 18.67 9.83 3.58
CA ALA A 228 19.88 10.39 2.98
C ALA A 228 20.99 10.58 4.04
N ALA A 229 22.25 10.73 3.58
CA ALA A 229 23.41 10.88 4.45
C ALA A 229 23.37 12.12 5.38
N ASN A 230 22.52 13.10 5.08
CA ASN A 230 22.26 14.26 5.95
C ASN A 230 21.39 13.91 7.17
N GLY A 231 20.81 12.70 7.23
CA GLY A 231 19.90 12.26 8.28
C GLY A 231 18.50 12.87 8.22
N LEU A 232 18.18 13.67 7.22
CA LEU A 232 16.96 14.48 7.15
C LEU A 232 16.04 14.11 5.97
N SER A 233 16.63 14.04 4.78
CA SER A 233 15.88 13.93 3.51
C SER A 233 15.67 12.48 3.09
N LEU A 234 14.82 12.26 2.08
CA LEU A 234 14.70 10.98 1.40
C LEU A 234 16.02 10.67 0.67
N ASN A 235 16.42 9.40 0.65
CA ASN A 235 17.64 9.01 -0.05
C ASN A 235 17.41 8.92 -1.58
N THR A 236 17.78 9.99 -2.28
CA THR A 236 17.72 10.12 -3.75
C THR A 236 19.00 9.66 -4.45
N SER A 237 20.01 9.24 -3.68
CA SER A 237 21.29 8.74 -4.22
C SER A 237 21.12 7.37 -4.87
N THR A 238 22.04 6.99 -5.75
CA THR A 238 22.05 5.66 -6.37
C THR A 238 21.97 4.56 -5.31
N GLY A 239 21.02 3.65 -5.48
CA GLY A 239 20.74 2.58 -4.53
C GLY A 239 19.82 2.97 -3.37
N GLY A 240 19.42 4.23 -3.26
CA GLY A 240 18.42 4.69 -2.30
C GLY A 240 16.99 4.42 -2.77
N PHE A 241 16.05 4.49 -1.85
CA PHE A 241 14.61 4.31 -2.09
C PHE A 241 14.05 5.26 -3.16
N ALA A 242 14.45 6.52 -3.09
CA ALA A 242 14.02 7.57 -4.01
C ALA A 242 15.07 7.88 -5.10
N ALA A 243 15.94 6.93 -5.44
CA ALA A 243 16.90 7.13 -6.53
C ALA A 243 16.17 7.33 -7.88
N GLN A 244 16.78 8.08 -8.78
CA GLN A 244 16.17 8.51 -10.06
C GLN A 244 15.52 7.37 -10.85
N THR A 245 16.16 6.20 -10.87
CA THR A 245 15.68 5.02 -11.61
C THR A 245 15.15 3.91 -10.72
N ALA A 246 14.96 4.17 -9.42
CA ALA A 246 14.44 3.16 -8.50
C ALA A 246 13.01 2.77 -8.88
N SER A 247 12.77 1.49 -9.14
CA SER A 247 11.42 0.96 -9.39
C SER A 247 10.57 1.03 -8.13
N PHE A 248 9.26 1.20 -8.29
CA PHE A 248 8.30 1.26 -7.19
C PHE A 248 7.27 0.13 -7.34
N PRO A 249 7.12 -0.75 -6.34
CA PRO A 249 6.19 -1.86 -6.43
C PRO A 249 4.74 -1.40 -6.21
N VAL A 250 3.84 -1.79 -7.10
CA VAL A 250 2.38 -1.74 -6.90
C VAL A 250 1.96 -2.79 -5.88
N ILE A 251 2.55 -3.99 -5.98
CA ILE A 251 2.47 -5.05 -4.98
C ILE A 251 3.78 -5.86 -5.00
N SER A 252 4.26 -6.25 -3.83
CA SER A 252 5.57 -6.88 -3.68
C SER A 252 5.50 -8.28 -3.06
N PHE A 253 6.55 -9.07 -3.31
CA PHE A 253 6.81 -10.33 -2.60
C PHE A 253 6.74 -10.14 -1.08
N VAL A 254 7.35 -9.08 -0.57
CA VAL A 254 7.36 -8.79 0.86
C VAL A 254 5.95 -8.58 1.39
N GLU A 255 5.11 -7.81 0.70
CA GLU A 255 3.73 -7.60 1.11
C GLU A 255 2.94 -8.92 1.12
N VAL A 256 3.04 -9.72 0.05
CA VAL A 256 2.33 -11.00 -0.06
C VAL A 256 2.76 -11.97 1.04
N GLN A 257 4.06 -12.09 1.31
CA GLN A 257 4.56 -12.96 2.38
C GLN A 257 4.11 -12.48 3.77
N LEU A 258 4.04 -11.16 4.00
CA LEU A 258 3.56 -10.63 5.27
C LEU A 258 2.03 -10.77 5.42
N ILE A 259 1.26 -10.76 4.34
CA ILE A 259 -0.15 -11.18 4.37
C ILE A 259 -0.25 -12.66 4.78
N ILE A 260 0.56 -13.55 4.21
CA ILE A 260 0.61 -14.96 4.63
C ILE A 260 1.00 -15.08 6.12
N ALA A 261 2.05 -14.38 6.55
CA ALA A 261 2.50 -14.40 7.94
C ALA A 261 1.40 -13.94 8.91
N GLU A 262 0.65 -12.90 8.56
CA GLU A 262 -0.44 -12.39 9.43
C GLU A 262 -1.63 -13.35 9.48
N THR A 263 -2.01 -13.93 8.33
CA THR A 263 -3.26 -14.68 8.17
C THR A 263 -3.13 -16.20 8.38
N ALA A 264 -1.91 -16.73 8.42
CA ALA A 264 -1.69 -18.15 8.67
C ALA A 264 -2.21 -18.58 10.05
N THR A 265 -2.72 -19.81 10.15
CA THR A 265 -3.35 -20.32 11.36
C THR A 265 -2.37 -20.92 12.37
N SER A 266 -1.16 -21.33 11.94
CA SER A 266 -0.14 -21.89 12.83
C SER A 266 1.07 -20.96 12.98
N ASN A 267 1.69 -20.93 14.15
CA ASN A 267 2.93 -20.19 14.39
C ASN A 267 4.05 -20.59 13.45
N SER A 268 4.15 -21.87 13.12
CA SER A 268 5.15 -22.37 12.18
C SER A 268 4.98 -21.76 10.77
N ALA A 269 3.73 -21.67 10.27
CA ALA A 269 3.46 -21.06 8.97
C ALA A 269 3.69 -19.54 9.00
N LYS A 270 3.29 -18.86 10.09
CA LYS A 270 3.57 -17.42 10.31
C LYS A 270 5.08 -17.15 10.24
N LEU A 271 5.86 -17.93 10.98
CA LEU A 271 7.33 -17.81 11.03
C LEU A 271 7.97 -18.15 9.69
N ALA A 272 7.49 -19.15 8.97
CA ALA A 272 8.03 -19.48 7.66
C ALA A 272 7.90 -18.31 6.67
N ALA A 273 6.73 -17.68 6.61
CA ALA A 273 6.49 -16.52 5.75
C ALA A 273 7.28 -15.28 6.21
N LEU A 274 7.29 -14.96 7.51
CA LEU A 274 8.11 -13.87 8.05
C LEU A 274 9.59 -14.09 7.78
N ASN A 275 10.11 -15.28 7.99
CA ASN A 275 11.53 -15.61 7.77
C ASN A 275 11.92 -15.56 6.29
N SER A 276 10.98 -15.78 5.35
CA SER A 276 11.26 -15.57 3.93
C SER A 276 11.48 -14.09 3.61
N VAL A 277 10.74 -13.18 4.25
CA VAL A 277 10.97 -11.73 4.17
C VAL A 277 12.29 -11.35 4.81
N ARG A 278 12.63 -11.91 5.97
CA ARG A 278 13.91 -11.66 6.64
C ARG A 278 15.10 -12.08 5.79
N ALA A 279 15.02 -13.26 5.15
CA ALA A 279 16.05 -13.72 4.20
C ALA A 279 16.19 -12.78 2.98
N HIS A 280 15.05 -12.27 2.46
CA HIS A 280 15.06 -11.25 1.41
C HIS A 280 15.77 -9.97 1.89
N ASN A 281 15.42 -9.46 3.07
CA ASN A 281 16.04 -8.25 3.63
C ASN A 281 17.52 -8.43 3.91
N ALA A 282 17.94 -9.59 4.42
CA ALA A 282 19.36 -9.92 4.61
C ALA A 282 20.15 -9.79 3.30
N SER A 283 19.58 -10.30 2.21
CA SER A 283 20.19 -10.20 0.87
C SER A 283 20.13 -8.77 0.31
N LYS A 284 18.95 -8.12 0.35
CA LYS A 284 18.73 -6.79 -0.22
C LYS A 284 19.61 -5.73 0.44
N PHE A 285 19.72 -5.77 1.75
CA PHE A 285 20.45 -4.76 2.53
C PHE A 285 21.87 -5.20 2.90
N ASN A 286 22.26 -6.43 2.57
CA ASN A 286 23.52 -7.03 3.01
C ASN A 286 23.76 -6.80 4.52
N SER A 287 22.77 -7.18 5.33
CA SER A 287 22.70 -6.92 6.77
C SER A 287 22.17 -8.13 7.53
N THR A 288 22.24 -8.10 8.86
CA THR A 288 21.75 -9.17 9.71
C THR A 288 20.22 -9.15 9.79
N TYR A 289 19.60 -10.21 9.33
CA TYR A 289 18.18 -10.54 9.49
C TYR A 289 18.06 -12.04 9.70
N ASP A 290 18.58 -12.53 10.84
CA ASP A 290 18.57 -13.95 11.15
C ASP A 290 17.13 -14.46 11.36
N ALA A 291 16.88 -15.71 11.00
CA ALA A 291 15.55 -16.30 11.15
C ALA A 291 15.09 -16.30 12.61
N TYR A 292 13.85 -15.88 12.82
CA TYR A 292 13.19 -16.03 14.11
C TYR A 292 12.71 -17.47 14.32
N VAL A 293 12.71 -17.87 15.58
CA VAL A 293 12.08 -19.09 16.07
C VAL A 293 10.99 -18.73 17.08
N GLU A 294 10.11 -19.67 17.41
CA GLU A 294 8.99 -19.40 18.33
C GLU A 294 9.45 -18.91 19.70
N ALA A 295 10.61 -19.38 20.18
CA ALA A 295 11.20 -18.94 21.44
C ALA A 295 11.53 -17.44 21.49
N ASP A 296 11.79 -16.81 20.35
CA ASP A 296 12.06 -15.37 20.29
C ASP A 296 10.84 -14.52 20.66
N PHE A 297 9.64 -15.08 20.56
CA PHE A 297 8.37 -14.42 20.86
C PHE A 297 7.78 -14.83 22.22
N GLN A 298 8.42 -15.75 22.94
CA GLN A 298 8.02 -16.10 24.31
C GLN A 298 8.38 -14.97 25.28
N THR A 299 7.82 -14.98 26.48
CA THR A 299 8.17 -14.02 27.53
C THR A 299 9.67 -14.00 27.77
N GLY A 300 10.29 -12.83 27.63
CA GLY A 300 11.74 -12.63 27.71
C GLY A 300 12.51 -13.00 26.44
N GLY A 301 11.84 -13.38 25.36
CA GLY A 301 12.42 -13.56 24.04
C GLY A 301 12.78 -12.22 23.41
N ILE A 302 13.70 -12.23 22.45
CA ILE A 302 14.31 -11.02 21.86
C ILE A 302 13.34 -10.21 20.98
N ALA A 303 12.22 -10.81 20.55
CA ALA A 303 11.17 -10.19 19.76
C ALA A 303 9.86 -10.05 20.59
N ASN A 304 9.94 -10.09 21.91
CA ASN A 304 8.80 -9.91 22.80
C ASN A 304 9.08 -8.78 23.79
N ASP A 305 8.39 -7.69 23.63
CA ASP A 305 8.46 -6.50 24.50
C ASP A 305 7.28 -6.47 25.48
N GLY A 306 7.10 -7.55 26.22
CA GLY A 306 6.06 -7.68 27.26
C GLY A 306 4.66 -8.07 26.74
N HIS A 307 4.55 -8.49 25.51
CA HIS A 307 3.30 -8.92 24.89
C HIS A 307 2.99 -10.42 25.08
N THR A 308 1.78 -10.84 24.78
CA THR A 308 1.49 -12.26 24.54
C THR A 308 2.27 -12.76 23.32
N VAL A 309 2.51 -14.05 23.19
CA VAL A 309 3.20 -14.62 22.02
C VAL A 309 2.51 -14.24 20.70
N ALA A 310 1.19 -14.28 20.68
CA ALA A 310 0.40 -13.93 19.51
C ALA A 310 0.54 -12.45 19.14
N ASP A 311 0.48 -11.55 20.13
CA ASP A 311 0.62 -10.11 19.93
C ASP A 311 2.07 -9.74 19.57
N ALA A 312 3.06 -10.38 20.16
CA ALA A 312 4.46 -10.18 19.80
C ALA A 312 4.75 -10.57 18.33
N MET A 313 4.22 -11.71 17.87
CA MET A 313 4.30 -12.10 16.46
C MET A 313 3.55 -11.11 15.56
N LYS A 314 2.34 -10.71 15.95
CA LYS A 314 1.56 -9.71 15.20
C LYS A 314 2.30 -8.38 15.10
N MET A 315 2.88 -7.92 16.20
CA MET A 315 3.66 -6.68 16.27
C MET A 315 4.83 -6.73 15.28
N GLU A 316 5.64 -7.80 15.32
CA GLU A 316 6.80 -7.94 14.41
C GLU A 316 6.37 -7.99 12.94
N ILE A 317 5.30 -8.74 12.61
CA ILE A 317 4.78 -8.83 11.24
C ILE A 317 4.31 -7.45 10.75
N LEU A 318 3.56 -6.72 11.56
CA LEU A 318 3.04 -5.40 11.18
C LEU A 318 4.15 -4.34 11.10
N LEU A 319 5.11 -4.34 12.03
CA LEU A 319 6.27 -3.44 11.98
C LEU A 319 7.16 -3.75 10.77
N GLU A 320 7.36 -5.04 10.45
CA GLU A 320 8.10 -5.41 9.25
C GLU A 320 7.40 -4.92 7.98
N LYS A 321 6.06 -5.07 7.91
CA LYS A 321 5.26 -4.55 6.79
C LYS A 321 5.30 -3.03 6.71
N PHE A 322 5.19 -2.35 7.84
CA PHE A 322 5.28 -0.89 7.94
C PHE A 322 6.61 -0.35 7.41
N CYS A 323 7.72 -1.01 7.71
CA CYS A 323 9.05 -0.60 7.23
C CYS A 323 9.37 -1.04 5.80
N SER A 324 8.64 -2.00 5.22
CA SER A 324 8.91 -2.55 3.88
C SER A 324 7.98 -2.04 2.81
N VAL A 325 6.73 -1.73 3.15
CA VAL A 325 5.67 -1.35 2.21
C VAL A 325 5.32 0.12 2.44
N ILE A 326 5.44 0.93 1.39
CA ILE A 326 5.20 2.37 1.47
C ILE A 326 3.82 2.72 0.91
N GLY A 327 3.10 3.59 1.60
CA GLY A 327 1.90 4.22 1.07
C GLY A 327 0.57 3.62 1.56
N LEU A 328 -0.39 3.47 0.63
CA LEU A 328 -1.77 3.13 0.98
C LEU A 328 -1.94 1.77 1.68
N PRO A 329 -1.23 0.68 1.30
CA PRO A 329 -1.38 -0.59 2.01
C PRO A 329 -1.02 -0.49 3.49
N THR A 330 0.03 0.26 3.83
CA THR A 330 0.42 0.49 5.23
C THR A 330 -0.60 1.36 5.97
N TYR A 331 -1.18 2.35 5.27
CA TYR A 331 -2.25 3.17 5.84
C TYR A 331 -3.46 2.30 6.22
N GLN A 332 -3.86 1.39 5.33
CA GLN A 332 -4.94 0.44 5.62
C GLN A 332 -4.60 -0.50 6.79
N ASP A 333 -3.35 -0.95 6.89
CA ASP A 333 -2.92 -1.79 8.03
C ASP A 333 -3.03 -1.05 9.37
N VAL A 334 -2.62 0.20 9.41
CA VAL A 334 -2.74 1.02 10.63
C VAL A 334 -4.21 1.21 11.02
N LEU A 335 -5.10 1.50 10.04
CA LEU A 335 -6.53 1.69 10.32
C LEU A 335 -7.21 0.39 10.78
N ARG A 336 -7.06 -0.71 10.02
CA ARG A 336 -7.74 -1.98 10.32
C ARG A 336 -7.25 -2.68 11.59
N THR A 337 -6.10 -2.29 12.11
CA THR A 337 -5.53 -2.84 13.34
C THR A 337 -5.64 -1.90 14.53
N ASP A 338 -6.42 -0.82 14.38
CA ASP A 338 -6.58 0.20 15.42
C ASP A 338 -5.23 0.75 15.92
N ASN A 339 -4.36 1.07 14.95
CA ASN A 339 -3.02 1.58 15.22
C ASN A 339 -2.18 0.68 16.15
N PHE A 340 -2.28 -0.63 16.00
CA PHE A 340 -1.63 -1.62 16.89
C PHE A 340 -0.12 -1.40 17.04
N ILE A 341 0.55 -0.91 15.99
CA ILE A 341 2.00 -0.63 16.00
C ILE A 341 2.36 0.71 16.65
N GLY A 342 1.39 1.49 17.10
CA GLY A 342 1.62 2.73 17.85
C GLY A 342 2.18 3.88 17.03
N VAL A 343 1.74 4.06 15.77
CA VAL A 343 2.09 5.25 14.98
C VAL A 343 1.74 6.52 15.77
N PRO A 344 2.69 7.44 15.98
CA PRO A 344 2.44 8.65 16.77
C PRO A 344 1.39 9.56 16.13
N ILE A 345 0.50 10.11 16.97
CA ILE A 345 -0.48 11.12 16.54
C ILE A 345 0.19 12.48 16.54
N LYS A 346 0.27 13.11 15.37
CA LYS A 346 1.02 14.36 15.16
C LYS A 346 0.24 15.62 15.57
N SER A 347 -1.08 15.55 15.60
CA SER A 347 -1.92 16.69 15.94
C SER A 347 -2.36 16.65 17.39
N SER A 348 -2.25 17.77 18.11
CA SER A 348 -2.76 17.92 19.48
C SER A 348 -4.29 18.05 19.56
N ASN A 349 -4.96 18.21 18.42
CA ASN A 349 -6.40 18.46 18.33
C ASN A 349 -7.23 17.18 18.17
N THR A 350 -6.58 16.02 18.12
CA THR A 350 -7.23 14.73 17.93
C THR A 350 -6.48 13.62 18.68
N THR A 351 -7.17 12.52 18.95
CA THR A 351 -6.59 11.31 19.55
C THR A 351 -6.39 10.18 18.55
N MET A 352 -6.65 10.44 17.27
CA MET A 352 -6.52 9.44 16.19
C MET A 352 -5.92 10.06 14.94
N ILE A 353 -5.32 9.23 14.11
CA ILE A 353 -4.91 9.61 12.75
C ILE A 353 -6.15 9.74 11.85
N PRO A 354 -6.07 10.49 10.73
CA PRO A 354 -7.16 10.52 9.77
C PRO A 354 -7.58 9.12 9.32
N GLN A 355 -8.88 8.87 9.28
CA GLN A 355 -9.47 7.56 9.03
C GLN A 355 -9.89 7.38 7.57
N ARG A 356 -9.94 8.48 6.81
CA ARG A 356 -10.35 8.50 5.41
C ARG A 356 -9.85 9.74 4.69
N PHE A 357 -9.88 9.71 3.38
CA PHE A 357 -9.80 10.90 2.55
C PHE A 357 -11.19 11.53 2.44
N ILE A 358 -11.24 12.86 2.48
CA ILE A 358 -12.49 13.59 2.26
C ILE A 358 -12.80 13.66 0.76
N TYR A 359 -14.07 13.57 0.42
CA TYR A 359 -14.49 13.67 -0.97
C TYR A 359 -14.15 15.04 -1.56
N PRO A 360 -13.78 15.09 -2.84
CA PRO A 360 -13.39 16.34 -3.48
C PRO A 360 -14.58 17.28 -3.72
N SER A 361 -14.30 18.59 -3.75
CA SER A 361 -15.30 19.60 -4.04
C SER A 361 -15.87 19.51 -5.45
N SER A 362 -15.15 18.94 -6.38
CA SER A 362 -15.63 18.65 -7.74
C SER A 362 -16.82 17.69 -7.76
N GLU A 363 -16.83 16.68 -6.89
CA GLU A 363 -17.96 15.76 -6.74
C GLU A 363 -19.20 16.45 -6.16
N GLU A 364 -19.01 17.28 -5.14
CA GLU A 364 -20.10 18.10 -4.57
C GLU A 364 -20.74 19.00 -5.65
N ALA A 365 -19.91 19.55 -6.54
CA ALA A 365 -20.39 20.47 -7.58
C ALA A 365 -21.04 19.77 -8.79
N SER A 366 -20.68 18.52 -9.08
CA SER A 366 -21.05 17.83 -10.33
C SER A 366 -21.98 16.63 -10.17
N ASN A 367 -21.97 15.94 -9.04
CA ASN A 367 -22.75 14.75 -8.80
C ASN A 367 -23.96 15.01 -7.90
N ALA A 368 -25.17 14.97 -8.45
CA ALA A 368 -26.41 15.19 -7.69
C ALA A 368 -26.64 14.15 -6.57
N ASN A 369 -25.98 13.00 -6.63
CA ASN A 369 -26.02 11.96 -5.60
C ASN A 369 -24.86 12.05 -4.59
N PHE A 370 -24.16 13.18 -4.56
CA PHE A 370 -23.10 13.42 -3.58
C PHE A 370 -23.62 13.24 -2.14
N PRO A 371 -22.97 12.38 -1.31
CA PRO A 371 -23.50 12.02 0.02
C PRO A 371 -23.33 13.11 1.08
N GLY A 372 -22.73 14.25 0.73
CA GLY A 372 -22.37 15.28 1.66
C GLY A 372 -20.94 15.14 2.22
N TYR A 373 -20.53 16.18 2.96
CA TYR A 373 -19.22 16.19 3.61
C TYR A 373 -19.16 15.12 4.72
N VAL A 374 -18.07 14.36 4.72
CA VAL A 374 -17.75 13.43 5.81
C VAL A 374 -16.38 13.81 6.37
N ASP A 375 -16.29 13.99 7.67
CA ASP A 375 -15.06 14.36 8.35
C ASP A 375 -14.00 13.27 8.24
N GLN A 376 -12.74 13.66 8.08
CA GLN A 376 -11.62 12.73 7.92
C GLN A 376 -11.37 11.81 9.14
N PHE A 377 -11.90 12.15 10.32
CA PHE A 377 -11.78 11.32 11.51
C PHE A 377 -12.96 10.34 11.70
N VAL A 378 -13.90 10.35 10.78
CA VAL A 378 -14.96 9.32 10.71
C VAL A 378 -14.41 8.10 9.99
N ALA A 379 -14.35 6.97 10.68
CA ALA A 379 -13.88 5.71 10.08
C ALA A 379 -14.72 5.32 8.86
N THR A 380 -14.07 4.67 7.90
CA THR A 380 -14.82 4.11 6.76
C THR A 380 -15.61 2.86 7.21
N PRO A 381 -16.69 2.47 6.50
CA PRO A 381 -17.57 1.38 6.92
C PRO A 381 -16.89 0.03 7.20
N ILE A 382 -15.74 -0.26 6.60
CA ILE A 382 -15.00 -1.51 6.87
C ILE A 382 -14.15 -1.45 8.15
N HIS A 383 -13.95 -0.26 8.71
CA HIS A 383 -13.17 -0.03 9.94
C HIS A 383 -14.02 0.39 11.14
N ASN A 384 -15.35 0.34 11.01
CA ASN A 384 -16.34 0.59 12.08
C ASN A 384 -16.72 -0.69 12.83
#